data_09b2008253a23819e44b1e4321ca7e90
#
_entry.id   09b2008253a23819e44b1e4321ca7e90
#
_cell.length_a   1.000
_cell.length_b   1.000
_cell.length_c   1.000
_cell.angle_alpha   90.00
_cell.angle_beta   90.00
_cell.angle_gamma   90.00
#
_symmetry.space_group_name_H-M   'P 1'
#
loop_
_entity.id
_entity.type
_entity.pdbx_description
1 polymer ?
#
loop_
_entity_poly.entity_id
_entity_poly.type
_entity_poly.pdbx_seq_one_letter_code
_entity_poly.pdbx_strand_id
1 'polypeptide(L)'
;MTSTFERVVKSVVRELDPKGDLIPVDSLRSSTSFRPYCLLGRKLSSSWFWKPRYKCLNLSIKDILEPDAPEPAVERVASFHIEDLVDGMVQGNVEVKALGQGKFVSGAAVLATASTSMDVCMLKVPLHTWGAMNKERRLRQPEHKILQQLRSCGSDVFVVTEVLQTQEEVEVTRAQKQEGCGQFALPGVLRVQGKGQGHLNRKKTVTIPSGSVLAFQTALLVIGPDWEIHHLQHKDERTFRLPKTGHKPTSSTGLLSQIPLSYFKMRFPSTPVDMVSDGDIEDQMPVTEDFQGLKVEVSVHADGLKGLSGELCGQILAGLMKVLREEPALESLQEELEQGLCCGWVASPDAPGGAILECLVQSSGKVEEELARPILYLVQALTELNETQRALLAEALETGDLSGQSRLVQSVLEQSSPWKEHRAVSLPQELLGSSWDSKAPAWVLLEECGLELRVDVPQVHWQPDAQGRTSALYACLVLLPHLSQDSA
;
A
#
# COMPACT_ATOMS: atom_id res chain seq x y z
N MET A 1 -1.06 7.30 -13.73
CA MET A 1 -2.52 7.58 -13.57
C MET A 1 -3.09 6.55 -12.64
N THR A 2 -3.73 6.98 -11.55
CA THR A 2 -4.53 6.09 -10.71
C THR A 2 -5.46 5.30 -11.61
N SER A 3 -5.53 3.97 -11.46
CA SER A 3 -6.40 3.15 -12.30
C SER A 3 -7.86 3.62 -12.14
N THR A 4 -8.67 3.48 -13.18
CA THR A 4 -10.10 3.84 -13.07
C THR A 4 -10.77 3.01 -11.96
N PHE A 5 -10.40 1.73 -11.83
CA PHE A 5 -10.88 0.86 -10.76
C PHE A 5 -10.51 1.40 -9.37
N GLU A 6 -9.24 1.69 -9.13
CA GLU A 6 -8.78 2.21 -7.82
C GLU A 6 -9.49 3.52 -7.44
N ARG A 7 -9.72 4.40 -8.41
CA ARG A 7 -10.46 5.67 -8.18
C ARG A 7 -11.91 5.41 -7.76
N VAL A 8 -12.60 4.51 -8.47
CA VAL A 8 -13.97 4.10 -8.12
C VAL A 8 -13.99 3.52 -6.72
N VAL A 9 -13.12 2.57 -6.42
CA VAL A 9 -13.03 1.93 -5.11
C VAL A 9 -12.82 2.96 -4.00
N LYS A 10 -11.82 3.84 -4.14
CA LYS A 10 -11.54 4.87 -3.13
C LYS A 10 -12.71 5.83 -2.94
N SER A 11 -13.38 6.23 -4.03
CA SER A 11 -14.52 7.12 -3.95
C SER A 11 -15.71 6.46 -3.26
N VAL A 12 -16.02 5.23 -3.62
CA VAL A 12 -17.11 4.44 -3.01
C VAL A 12 -16.85 4.18 -1.54
N VAL A 13 -15.64 3.74 -1.19
CA VAL A 13 -15.27 3.44 0.20
C VAL A 13 -15.32 4.71 1.05
N ARG A 14 -14.81 5.83 0.57
CA ARG A 14 -14.85 7.11 1.32
C ARG A 14 -16.29 7.56 1.62
N GLU A 15 -17.21 7.31 0.70
CA GLU A 15 -18.62 7.69 0.90
C GLU A 15 -19.34 6.73 1.87
N LEU A 16 -19.06 5.44 1.79
CA LEU A 16 -19.75 4.43 2.59
C LEU A 16 -19.12 4.23 3.97
N ASP A 17 -17.82 4.45 4.10
CA ASP A 17 -17.05 4.25 5.32
C ASP A 17 -16.14 5.43 5.62
N PRO A 18 -16.70 6.57 6.06
CA PRO A 18 -15.90 7.74 6.42
C PRO A 18 -15.00 7.51 7.65
N LYS A 19 -15.21 6.43 8.42
CA LYS A 19 -14.37 6.05 9.56
C LYS A 19 -13.09 5.34 9.15
N GLY A 20 -13.08 4.73 7.95
CA GLY A 20 -11.91 4.06 7.41
C GLY A 20 -11.65 2.66 7.96
N ASP A 21 -12.70 1.96 8.37
CA ASP A 21 -12.63 0.57 8.85
C ASP A 21 -12.42 -0.42 7.69
N LEU A 22 -12.89 -0.06 6.48
CA LEU A 22 -12.76 -0.85 5.26
C LEU A 22 -11.40 -0.60 4.57
N ILE A 23 -10.76 -1.68 4.18
CA ILE A 23 -9.50 -1.66 3.43
C ILE A 23 -9.84 -1.74 1.93
N PRO A 24 -9.55 -0.69 1.14
CA PRO A 24 -9.85 -0.69 -0.29
C PRO A 24 -8.97 -1.70 -1.05
N VAL A 25 -9.53 -2.32 -2.09
CA VAL A 25 -8.78 -3.19 -3.00
C VAL A 25 -8.12 -2.34 -4.08
N ASP A 26 -6.81 -2.45 -4.24
CA ASP A 26 -6.03 -1.58 -5.13
C ASP A 26 -6.13 -1.98 -6.61
N SER A 27 -6.40 -3.27 -6.90
CA SER A 27 -6.37 -3.80 -8.27
C SER A 27 -7.61 -4.62 -8.61
N LEU A 28 -8.14 -4.40 -9.81
CA LEU A 28 -9.23 -5.23 -10.35
C LEU A 28 -8.82 -6.70 -10.45
N ARG A 29 -7.55 -6.99 -10.72
CA ARG A 29 -7.01 -8.36 -10.78
C ARG A 29 -7.18 -9.10 -9.45
N SER A 30 -7.00 -8.42 -8.33
CA SER A 30 -7.11 -9.00 -6.99
C SER A 30 -8.53 -8.94 -6.41
N SER A 31 -9.47 -8.24 -7.07
CA SER A 31 -10.82 -7.99 -6.56
C SER A 31 -11.63 -9.28 -6.32
N THR A 32 -11.29 -10.40 -6.95
CA THR A 32 -11.96 -11.68 -6.75
C THR A 32 -11.30 -12.56 -5.69
N SER A 33 -10.15 -12.16 -5.15
CA SER A 33 -9.36 -12.95 -4.20
C SER A 33 -9.73 -12.69 -2.74
N PHE A 34 -10.23 -11.50 -2.41
CA PHE A 34 -10.55 -11.10 -1.03
C PHE A 34 -11.98 -11.51 -0.62
N ARG A 35 -12.26 -12.80 -0.57
CA ARG A 35 -13.58 -13.31 -0.18
C ARG A 35 -13.69 -13.52 1.33
N PRO A 36 -14.90 -13.51 1.93
CA PRO A 36 -15.06 -13.91 3.31
C PRO A 36 -14.39 -15.26 3.59
N TYR A 37 -13.82 -15.41 4.78
CA TYR A 37 -13.05 -16.56 5.23
C TYR A 37 -11.67 -16.74 4.59
N CYS A 38 -11.30 -15.99 3.52
CA CYS A 38 -9.96 -16.07 2.95
C CYS A 38 -8.89 -15.62 3.94
N LEU A 39 -7.78 -16.34 3.93
CA LEU A 39 -6.61 -16.02 4.74
C LEU A 39 -5.68 -15.06 3.99
N LEU A 40 -5.24 -14.05 4.70
CA LEU A 40 -4.35 -13.02 4.20
C LEU A 40 -3.05 -12.99 5.01
N GLY A 41 -1.93 -12.85 4.33
CA GLY A 41 -0.68 -12.45 4.95
C GLY A 41 -0.56 -10.93 4.90
N ARG A 42 -0.07 -10.32 5.96
CA ARG A 42 0.31 -8.91 5.93
C ARG A 42 1.66 -8.79 5.24
N LYS A 43 1.75 -7.99 4.19
CA LYS A 43 3.04 -7.67 3.57
C LYS A 43 3.93 -6.97 4.61
N LEU A 44 5.21 -7.30 4.60
CA LEU A 44 6.17 -6.58 5.42
C LEU A 44 6.15 -5.11 5.02
N SER A 45 5.97 -4.22 5.98
CA SER A 45 6.09 -2.79 5.75
C SER A 45 7.36 -2.31 6.45
N SER A 46 8.25 -1.70 5.69
CA SER A 46 9.47 -1.09 6.22
C SER A 46 9.18 0.31 6.76
N SER A 47 7.98 0.83 6.59
CA SER A 47 7.60 2.17 7.00
C SER A 47 6.32 2.18 7.85
N TRP A 48 6.27 3.17 8.75
CA TRP A 48 5.08 3.51 9.54
C TRP A 48 4.08 4.40 8.79
N PHE A 49 4.52 5.03 7.72
CA PHE A 49 3.84 6.15 7.09
C PHE A 49 2.96 5.75 5.91
N TRP A 50 3.09 4.53 5.39
CA TRP A 50 2.16 4.02 4.39
C TRP A 50 1.29 2.87 4.92
N LYS A 51 0.12 2.73 4.29
CA LYS A 51 -0.91 1.78 4.73
C LYS A 51 -0.40 0.34 4.63
N PRO A 52 -0.76 -0.53 5.61
CA PRO A 52 -0.42 -1.94 5.50
C PRO A 52 -1.12 -2.56 4.29
N ARG A 53 -0.37 -3.33 3.52
CA ARG A 53 -0.89 -4.10 2.38
C ARG A 53 -1.10 -5.56 2.78
N TYR A 54 -2.09 -6.18 2.17
CA TYR A 54 -2.42 -7.57 2.40
C TYR A 54 -2.26 -8.37 1.11
N LYS A 55 -1.77 -9.60 1.24
CA LYS A 55 -1.65 -10.56 0.16
C LYS A 55 -2.56 -11.74 0.45
N CYS A 56 -3.40 -12.13 -0.50
CA CYS A 56 -4.19 -13.35 -0.38
C CYS A 56 -3.25 -14.56 -0.41
N LEU A 57 -3.40 -15.43 0.58
CA LEU A 57 -2.62 -16.67 0.68
C LEU A 57 -3.17 -17.79 -0.20
N ASN A 58 -4.26 -17.52 -0.94
CA ASN A 58 -5.02 -18.52 -1.71
C ASN A 58 -5.48 -19.72 -0.85
N LEU A 59 -5.70 -19.46 0.43
CA LEU A 59 -6.25 -20.38 1.40
C LEU A 59 -7.48 -19.75 2.04
N SER A 60 -8.41 -20.61 2.42
CA SER A 60 -9.52 -20.26 3.29
C SER A 60 -9.32 -20.85 4.68
N ILE A 61 -10.04 -20.34 5.66
CA ILE A 61 -10.00 -20.84 7.04
C ILE A 61 -10.29 -22.35 7.11
N LYS A 62 -11.18 -22.87 6.27
CA LYS A 62 -11.50 -24.31 6.21
C LYS A 62 -10.30 -25.18 5.83
N ASP A 63 -9.37 -24.65 5.01
CA ASP A 63 -8.21 -25.42 4.52
C ASP A 63 -7.22 -25.74 5.64
N ILE A 64 -7.27 -24.99 6.71
CA ILE A 64 -6.41 -25.16 7.90
C ILE A 64 -7.13 -25.83 9.07
N LEU A 65 -8.43 -26.12 8.94
CA LEU A 65 -9.27 -26.70 9.99
C LEU A 65 -9.72 -28.13 9.63
N GLU A 66 -10.06 -28.89 10.68
CA GLU A 66 -10.68 -30.21 10.59
C GLU A 66 -11.83 -30.33 11.62
N PRO A 67 -12.91 -31.08 11.33
CA PRO A 67 -13.15 -31.76 10.08
C PRO A 67 -13.33 -30.82 8.90
N ASP A 68 -13.03 -31.31 7.69
CA ASP A 68 -13.27 -30.59 6.45
C ASP A 68 -14.78 -30.44 6.24
N ALA A 69 -15.25 -29.22 6.41
CA ALA A 69 -16.66 -28.87 6.26
C ALA A 69 -16.77 -27.51 5.55
N PRO A 70 -17.84 -27.28 4.77
CA PRO A 70 -18.03 -26.00 4.09
C PRO A 70 -18.11 -24.86 5.11
N GLU A 71 -17.69 -23.66 4.65
CA GLU A 71 -17.83 -22.47 5.45
C GLU A 71 -19.31 -22.15 5.66
N PRO A 72 -19.68 -21.64 6.86
CA PRO A 72 -21.03 -21.18 7.12
C PRO A 72 -21.43 -20.06 6.14
N ALA A 73 -22.73 -19.89 5.94
CA ALA A 73 -23.24 -18.83 5.09
C ALA A 73 -22.87 -17.43 5.65
N VAL A 74 -22.53 -16.52 4.77
CA VAL A 74 -22.32 -15.12 5.10
C VAL A 74 -23.67 -14.40 5.09
N GLU A 75 -23.79 -13.35 5.92
CA GLU A 75 -25.00 -12.52 5.99
C GLU A 75 -24.82 -11.27 5.12
N ARG A 76 -25.88 -10.93 4.36
CA ARG A 76 -25.94 -9.64 3.69
C ARG A 76 -26.45 -8.60 4.71
N VAL A 77 -25.59 -7.69 5.12
CA VAL A 77 -25.89 -6.68 6.14
C VAL A 77 -26.56 -5.46 5.52
N ALA A 78 -26.10 -5.03 4.35
CA ALA A 78 -26.58 -3.85 3.67
C ALA A 78 -26.48 -3.97 2.16
N SER A 79 -27.28 -3.19 1.43
CA SER A 79 -27.15 -2.96 0.01
C SER A 79 -27.26 -1.47 -0.26
N PHE A 80 -26.40 -0.98 -1.14
CA PHE A 80 -26.31 0.43 -1.48
C PHE A 80 -26.47 0.59 -2.98
N HIS A 81 -27.19 1.62 -3.38
CA HIS A 81 -27.28 2.08 -4.75
C HIS A 81 -26.52 3.39 -4.85
N ILE A 82 -25.52 3.44 -5.71
CA ILE A 82 -24.67 4.60 -5.92
C ILE A 82 -25.05 5.17 -7.28
N GLU A 83 -25.60 6.39 -7.30
CA GLU A 83 -25.91 7.12 -8.50
C GLU A 83 -24.74 8.06 -8.87
N ASP A 84 -24.67 8.41 -10.16
CA ASP A 84 -23.74 9.41 -10.69
C ASP A 84 -22.25 9.15 -10.42
N LEU A 85 -21.78 7.97 -10.84
CA LEU A 85 -20.37 7.71 -11.01
C LEU A 85 -19.87 8.46 -12.28
N VAL A 86 -19.32 9.66 -12.08
CA VAL A 86 -18.73 10.46 -13.14
C VAL A 86 -17.21 10.39 -13.05
N ASP A 87 -16.56 10.01 -14.16
CA ASP A 87 -15.08 9.86 -14.24
C ASP A 87 -14.47 8.96 -13.12
N GLY A 88 -15.27 8.02 -12.59
CA GLY A 88 -14.86 7.12 -11.52
C GLY A 88 -14.93 7.73 -10.12
N MET A 89 -15.63 8.85 -9.95
CA MET A 89 -15.90 9.48 -8.66
C MET A 89 -17.41 9.52 -8.40
N VAL A 90 -17.81 9.27 -7.15
CA VAL A 90 -19.21 9.44 -6.70
C VAL A 90 -19.47 10.95 -6.58
N GLN A 91 -20.38 11.46 -7.41
CA GLN A 91 -20.82 12.87 -7.39
C GLN A 91 -22.27 13.03 -6.96
N GLY A 92 -23.01 11.92 -6.88
CA GLY A 92 -24.43 11.89 -6.54
C GLY A 92 -24.73 11.30 -5.16
N ASN A 93 -26.00 11.06 -4.89
CA ASN A 93 -26.48 10.50 -3.62
C ASN A 93 -26.24 8.99 -3.55
N VAL A 94 -25.92 8.51 -2.36
CA VAL A 94 -25.91 7.09 -2.02
C VAL A 94 -27.23 6.75 -1.34
N GLU A 95 -27.99 5.84 -1.94
CA GLU A 95 -29.23 5.34 -1.35
C GLU A 95 -28.98 4.00 -0.65
N VAL A 96 -29.37 3.92 0.62
CA VAL A 96 -29.34 2.67 1.39
C VAL A 96 -30.60 1.87 1.05
N LYS A 97 -30.47 0.74 0.39
CA LYS A 97 -31.57 -0.22 0.22
C LYS A 97 -31.70 -1.03 1.51
N ALA A 98 -32.55 -0.56 2.42
CA ALA A 98 -32.85 -1.32 3.63
C ALA A 98 -33.52 -2.65 3.29
N LEU A 99 -33.06 -3.73 3.91
CA LEU A 99 -33.74 -5.02 3.89
C LEU A 99 -35.05 -4.92 4.69
N GLY A 100 -36.13 -4.52 4.00
CA GLY A 100 -37.45 -4.42 4.58
C GLY A 100 -38.05 -3.00 4.61
N GLN A 101 -38.87 -2.73 3.60
CA GLN A 101 -39.83 -1.65 3.46
C GLN A 101 -39.40 -0.21 3.84
N GLY A 102 -39.37 0.66 2.85
CA GLY A 102 -39.42 2.11 3.06
C GLY A 102 -39.06 2.87 1.79
N LYS A 103 -40.04 3.40 1.11
CA LYS A 103 -39.88 4.41 0.06
C LYS A 103 -39.23 5.64 0.66
N PHE A 104 -38.12 6.08 0.11
CA PHE A 104 -37.63 7.44 0.28
C PHE A 104 -37.64 8.18 -1.06
N VAL A 105 -38.11 9.41 -0.97
CA VAL A 105 -38.40 10.29 -2.09
C VAL A 105 -37.11 10.99 -2.50
N SER A 106 -36.74 10.83 -3.77
CA SER A 106 -35.70 11.57 -4.43
C SER A 106 -36.14 13.00 -4.72
N GLY A 107 -35.26 13.94 -4.47
CA GLY A 107 -35.40 15.32 -4.89
C GLY A 107 -34.28 15.75 -5.84
N ALA A 108 -34.70 16.21 -7.02
CA ALA A 108 -34.00 16.99 -8.04
C ALA A 108 -33.21 16.26 -9.10
N ALA A 109 -33.86 16.15 -10.26
CA ALA A 109 -33.24 15.81 -11.54
C ALA A 109 -32.30 16.91 -12.02
N VAL A 110 -31.04 16.59 -12.20
CA VAL A 110 -30.09 17.36 -13.01
C VAL A 110 -29.80 16.56 -14.27
N LEU A 111 -29.92 17.21 -15.41
CA LEU A 111 -29.74 16.67 -16.75
C LEU A 111 -28.38 15.97 -16.90
N ALA A 112 -28.43 14.67 -17.08
CA ALA A 112 -27.29 13.78 -17.04
C ALA A 112 -26.57 13.69 -18.40
N THR A 113 -25.30 13.99 -18.39
CA THR A 113 -24.31 13.40 -19.30
C THR A 113 -23.87 12.07 -18.71
N ALA A 114 -24.28 10.95 -19.33
CA ALA A 114 -23.81 9.57 -19.10
C ALA A 114 -23.34 9.26 -17.65
N SER A 115 -24.25 9.29 -16.70
CA SER A 115 -24.01 8.80 -15.35
C SER A 115 -24.10 7.28 -15.31
N THR A 116 -23.15 6.63 -14.66
CA THR A 116 -23.19 5.20 -14.41
C THR A 116 -23.63 4.97 -12.97
N SER A 117 -24.59 4.08 -12.77
CA SER A 117 -25.01 3.64 -11.43
C SER A 117 -24.30 2.34 -11.05
N MET A 118 -24.11 2.11 -9.75
CA MET A 118 -23.48 0.90 -9.22
C MET A 118 -24.26 0.38 -8.01
N ASP A 119 -24.66 -0.88 -8.07
CA ASP A 119 -25.22 -1.58 -6.92
C ASP A 119 -24.13 -2.39 -6.20
N VAL A 120 -23.95 -2.12 -4.91
CA VAL A 120 -23.00 -2.83 -4.07
C VAL A 120 -23.72 -3.42 -2.84
N CYS A 121 -23.16 -4.50 -2.30
CA CYS A 121 -23.65 -5.09 -1.07
C CYS A 121 -22.51 -5.38 -0.09
N MET A 122 -22.85 -5.30 1.17
CA MET A 122 -21.97 -5.65 2.27
C MET A 122 -22.30 -7.04 2.78
N LEU A 123 -21.33 -7.95 2.71
CA LEU A 123 -21.40 -9.31 3.22
C LEU A 123 -20.51 -9.44 4.44
N LYS A 124 -21.03 -10.03 5.50
CA LYS A 124 -20.32 -10.17 6.77
C LYS A 124 -20.43 -11.58 7.31
N VAL A 125 -19.37 -12.06 7.93
CA VAL A 125 -19.38 -13.27 8.75
C VAL A 125 -19.84 -12.87 10.15
N PRO A 126 -20.98 -13.40 10.64
CA PRO A 126 -21.50 -13.06 11.97
C PRO A 126 -20.49 -13.46 13.07
N LEU A 127 -20.40 -12.65 14.12
CA LEU A 127 -19.46 -12.91 15.23
C LEU A 127 -19.70 -14.28 15.89
N HIS A 128 -20.95 -14.68 16.05
CA HIS A 128 -21.31 -15.96 16.66
C HIS A 128 -20.84 -17.16 15.84
N THR A 129 -20.69 -17.00 14.52
CA THR A 129 -20.21 -18.02 13.60
C THR A 129 -18.78 -18.43 13.93
N TRP A 130 -17.90 -17.46 14.25
CA TRP A 130 -16.51 -17.76 14.63
C TRP A 130 -16.43 -18.57 15.91
N GLY A 131 -17.25 -18.25 16.90
CA GLY A 131 -17.34 -19.00 18.16
C GLY A 131 -17.90 -20.42 17.97
N ALA A 132 -18.86 -20.61 17.06
CA ALA A 132 -19.39 -21.93 16.72
C ALA A 132 -18.32 -22.77 16.00
N MET A 133 -17.67 -22.20 14.98
CA MET A 133 -16.59 -22.87 14.26
C MET A 133 -15.43 -23.29 15.17
N ASN A 134 -15.04 -22.43 16.09
CA ASN A 134 -13.95 -22.74 17.03
C ASN A 134 -14.30 -23.93 17.96
N LYS A 135 -15.56 -24.06 18.36
CA LYS A 135 -16.03 -25.21 19.18
C LYS A 135 -16.07 -26.51 18.41
N GLU A 136 -16.39 -26.45 17.12
CA GLU A 136 -16.65 -27.62 16.28
C GLU A 136 -15.42 -28.10 15.51
N ARG A 137 -14.46 -27.21 15.26
CA ARG A 137 -13.33 -27.46 14.37
C ARG A 137 -12.00 -27.14 15.06
N ARG A 138 -11.02 -27.99 14.81
CA ARG A 138 -9.66 -27.86 15.34
C ARG A 138 -8.69 -27.56 14.20
N LEU A 139 -7.51 -27.10 14.53
CA LEU A 139 -6.42 -26.98 13.57
C LEU A 139 -6.04 -28.34 13.02
N ARG A 140 -5.93 -28.43 11.71
CA ARG A 140 -5.52 -29.63 10.99
C ARG A 140 -4.14 -30.10 11.45
N GLN A 141 -4.00 -31.41 11.62
CA GLN A 141 -2.71 -32.02 11.92
C GLN A 141 -2.35 -33.02 10.78
N PRO A 142 -1.15 -32.90 10.17
CA PRO A 142 -0.10 -31.88 10.42
C PRO A 142 -0.52 -30.47 9.96
N GLU A 143 0.08 -29.46 10.59
CA GLU A 143 -0.15 -28.05 10.24
C GLU A 143 0.11 -27.80 8.74
N HIS A 144 -0.73 -26.97 8.12
CA HIS A 144 -0.60 -26.62 6.70
C HIS A 144 0.77 -25.97 6.39
N LYS A 145 1.42 -26.40 5.31
CA LYS A 145 2.78 -25.97 4.94
C LYS A 145 2.95 -24.45 4.88
N ILE A 146 1.95 -23.72 4.35
CA ILE A 146 1.98 -22.25 4.28
C ILE A 146 1.99 -21.64 5.69
N LEU A 147 1.21 -22.20 6.64
CA LEU A 147 1.24 -21.71 8.02
C LEU A 147 2.60 -21.96 8.69
N GLN A 148 3.23 -23.11 8.41
CA GLN A 148 4.58 -23.41 8.89
C GLN A 148 5.60 -22.39 8.36
N GLN A 149 5.50 -22.02 7.07
CA GLN A 149 6.36 -20.99 6.47
C GLN A 149 6.12 -19.63 7.12
N LEU A 150 4.87 -19.21 7.28
CA LEU A 150 4.52 -17.93 7.91
C LEU A 150 4.97 -17.87 9.37
N ARG A 151 4.86 -18.98 10.09
CA ARG A 151 5.39 -19.12 11.46
C ARG A 151 6.91 -18.95 11.51
N SER A 152 7.63 -19.58 10.58
CA SER A 152 9.10 -19.46 10.51
C SER A 152 9.56 -18.05 10.19
N CYS A 153 8.79 -17.31 9.37
CA CYS A 153 9.05 -15.92 9.03
C CYS A 153 8.51 -14.92 10.07
N GLY A 154 7.81 -15.38 11.12
CA GLY A 154 7.19 -14.49 12.11
C GLY A 154 6.08 -13.61 11.53
N SER A 155 5.48 -14.00 10.41
CA SER A 155 4.44 -13.24 9.71
C SER A 155 3.07 -13.49 10.30
N ASP A 156 2.27 -12.41 10.46
CA ASP A 156 0.91 -12.52 10.96
C ASP A 156 -0.07 -12.92 9.84
N VAL A 157 -1.11 -13.66 10.23
CA VAL A 157 -2.18 -14.14 9.36
C VAL A 157 -3.49 -13.48 9.76
N PHE A 158 -4.21 -12.99 8.79
CA PHE A 158 -5.50 -12.35 8.95
C PHE A 158 -6.56 -13.16 8.21
N VAL A 159 -7.80 -13.03 8.62
CA VAL A 159 -8.95 -13.60 7.93
C VAL A 159 -9.89 -12.47 7.49
N VAL A 160 -10.45 -12.58 6.29
CA VAL A 160 -11.47 -11.65 5.79
C VAL A 160 -12.79 -11.92 6.51
N THR A 161 -13.29 -10.91 7.20
CA THR A 161 -14.54 -11.00 7.99
C THR A 161 -15.72 -10.31 7.35
N GLU A 162 -15.47 -9.31 6.52
CA GLU A 162 -16.50 -8.51 5.85
C GLU A 162 -16.00 -8.04 4.49
N VAL A 163 -16.88 -7.96 3.49
CA VAL A 163 -16.55 -7.46 2.15
C VAL A 163 -17.64 -6.56 1.62
N LEU A 164 -17.24 -5.51 0.93
CA LEU A 164 -18.08 -4.69 0.07
C LEU A 164 -17.87 -5.14 -1.37
N GLN A 165 -18.92 -5.64 -2.04
CA GLN A 165 -18.79 -6.17 -3.39
C GLN A 165 -19.88 -5.67 -4.34
N THR A 166 -19.59 -5.66 -5.64
CA THR A 166 -20.56 -5.34 -6.70
C THR A 166 -21.62 -6.43 -6.80
N GLN A 167 -22.89 -6.05 -7.00
CA GLN A 167 -23.97 -7.01 -7.23
C GLN A 167 -24.11 -7.37 -8.71
N GLU A 168 -23.87 -6.38 -9.57
CA GLU A 168 -23.95 -6.49 -11.02
C GLU A 168 -22.65 -6.05 -11.67
N GLU A 169 -22.47 -6.35 -12.95
CA GLU A 169 -21.38 -5.84 -13.76
C GLU A 169 -21.57 -4.34 -14.01
N VAL A 170 -20.50 -3.57 -13.86
CA VAL A 170 -20.54 -2.12 -14.01
C VAL A 170 -19.46 -1.66 -14.98
N GLU A 171 -19.85 -0.88 -15.99
CA GLU A 171 -18.91 -0.23 -16.89
C GLU A 171 -18.67 1.22 -16.46
N VAL A 172 -17.45 1.54 -16.08
CA VAL A 172 -17.04 2.90 -15.72
C VAL A 172 -16.19 3.49 -16.82
N THR A 173 -16.66 4.58 -17.41
CA THR A 173 -15.94 5.30 -18.46
C THR A 173 -15.32 6.56 -17.90
N ARG A 174 -14.02 6.73 -18.10
CA ARG A 174 -13.28 7.96 -17.79
C ARG A 174 -13.05 8.74 -19.07
N ALA A 175 -13.54 9.97 -19.12
CA ALA A 175 -13.21 10.91 -20.18
C ALA A 175 -11.91 11.64 -19.79
N GLN A 176 -10.81 11.36 -20.48
CA GLN A 176 -9.58 12.11 -20.31
C GLN A 176 -9.65 13.34 -21.21
N LYS A 177 -10.03 14.49 -20.65
CA LYS A 177 -9.87 15.78 -21.31
C LYS A 177 -8.39 16.11 -21.35
N GLN A 178 -7.75 15.86 -22.46
CA GLN A 178 -6.42 16.36 -22.73
C GLN A 178 -6.57 17.77 -23.28
N GLU A 179 -6.78 18.73 -22.41
CA GLU A 179 -6.63 20.15 -22.76
C GLU A 179 -5.14 20.49 -22.81
N GLY A 180 -4.67 20.67 -24.00
CA GLY A 180 -3.41 21.34 -24.24
C GLY A 180 -2.22 20.46 -24.59
N CYS A 181 -1.80 20.63 -25.82
CA CYS A 181 -0.53 20.21 -26.41
C CYS A 181 0.68 20.48 -25.53
N GLY A 182 1.14 19.51 -24.77
CA GLY A 182 2.52 19.39 -24.37
C GLY A 182 3.15 18.35 -25.28
N GLN A 183 4.13 18.73 -26.09
CA GLN A 183 4.93 17.80 -26.86
C GLN A 183 5.80 17.00 -25.88
N PHE A 184 5.29 15.89 -25.36
CA PHE A 184 6.17 14.87 -24.80
C PHE A 184 6.61 14.00 -25.99
N ALA A 185 7.78 14.31 -26.52
CA ALA A 185 8.46 13.45 -27.46
C ALA A 185 9.03 12.27 -26.69
N LEU A 186 8.31 11.15 -26.70
CA LEU A 186 8.90 9.87 -26.34
C LEU A 186 10.02 9.57 -27.35
N PRO A 187 11.27 9.33 -26.94
CA PRO A 187 12.32 8.89 -27.85
C PRO A 187 11.93 7.50 -28.37
N GLY A 188 11.59 7.43 -29.64
CA GLY A 188 11.35 6.14 -30.31
C GLY A 188 10.07 6.02 -31.13
N VAL A 189 9.20 7.03 -31.22
CA VAL A 189 8.01 7.00 -32.09
C VAL A 189 8.16 7.98 -33.23
N LEU A 190 8.11 7.47 -34.44
CA LEU A 190 8.14 8.17 -35.72
C LEU A 190 7.26 9.43 -35.71
N ARG A 191 7.88 10.57 -36.06
CA ARG A 191 7.18 11.82 -36.38
C ARG A 191 6.20 11.58 -37.51
N VAL A 192 4.92 11.55 -37.19
CA VAL A 192 3.88 11.81 -38.20
C VAL A 192 3.47 13.27 -38.01
N GLN A 193 3.94 14.09 -38.94
CA GLN A 193 3.54 15.49 -39.08
C GLN A 193 2.15 15.52 -39.71
N GLY A 194 1.10 15.57 -38.90
CA GLY A 194 -0.27 15.82 -39.32
C GLY A 194 -0.77 17.12 -38.73
N LYS A 195 -0.86 18.20 -39.50
CA LYS A 195 -1.65 19.39 -39.18
C LYS A 195 -3.13 18.99 -39.14
N GLY A 196 -3.63 18.80 -37.89
CA GLY A 196 -5.04 18.58 -37.61
C GLY A 196 -5.31 18.94 -36.19
N GLN A 197 -6.07 20.02 -35.93
CA GLN A 197 -6.70 20.28 -34.63
C GLN A 197 -7.70 19.14 -34.36
N GLY A 198 -7.25 18.07 -33.76
CA GLY A 198 -8.06 16.96 -33.30
C GLY A 198 -8.05 16.90 -31.78
N HIS A 199 -9.16 17.25 -31.15
CA HIS A 199 -9.43 16.92 -29.76
C HIS A 199 -9.50 15.39 -29.65
N LEU A 200 -8.39 14.76 -29.28
CA LEU A 200 -8.37 13.33 -28.96
C LEU A 200 -8.94 13.13 -27.54
N ASN A 201 -10.25 13.05 -27.45
CA ASN A 201 -10.93 12.53 -26.26
C ASN A 201 -10.62 11.03 -26.15
N ARG A 202 -9.60 10.64 -25.41
CA ARG A 202 -9.37 9.25 -25.03
C ARG A 202 -10.36 8.89 -23.93
N LYS A 203 -11.37 8.10 -24.28
CA LYS A 203 -12.25 7.44 -23.31
C LYS A 203 -11.59 6.13 -22.89
N LYS A 204 -11.35 5.95 -21.59
CA LYS A 204 -10.91 4.67 -21.03
C LYS A 204 -12.09 4.07 -20.27
N THR A 205 -12.60 2.96 -20.75
CA THR A 205 -13.69 2.20 -20.10
C THR A 205 -13.09 1.02 -19.36
N VAL A 206 -13.53 0.81 -18.13
CA VAL A 206 -13.16 -0.36 -17.30
C VAL A 206 -14.45 -1.06 -16.91
N THR A 207 -14.55 -2.34 -17.21
CA THR A 207 -15.64 -3.21 -16.77
C THR A 207 -15.27 -3.86 -15.44
N ILE A 208 -16.09 -3.63 -14.43
CA ILE A 208 -15.98 -4.24 -13.11
C ILE A 208 -16.99 -5.38 -13.04
N PRO A 209 -16.57 -6.65 -13.01
CA PRO A 209 -17.48 -7.78 -12.99
C PRO A 209 -18.36 -7.82 -11.73
N SER A 210 -19.51 -8.48 -11.84
CA SER A 210 -20.34 -8.82 -10.68
C SER A 210 -19.55 -9.65 -9.67
N GLY A 211 -19.75 -9.40 -8.38
CA GLY A 211 -19.04 -10.08 -7.29
C GLY A 211 -17.58 -9.62 -7.08
N SER A 212 -17.16 -8.54 -7.75
CA SER A 212 -15.87 -7.92 -7.48
C SER A 212 -15.86 -7.28 -6.10
N VAL A 213 -14.90 -7.63 -5.28
CA VAL A 213 -14.70 -7.02 -3.96
C VAL A 213 -14.02 -5.67 -4.15
N LEU A 214 -14.66 -4.63 -3.67
CA LEU A 214 -14.15 -3.25 -3.68
C LEU A 214 -13.34 -2.95 -2.42
N ALA A 215 -13.81 -3.45 -1.28
CA ALA A 215 -13.13 -3.29 0.00
C ALA A 215 -13.45 -4.45 0.94
N PHE A 216 -12.63 -4.63 1.97
CA PHE A 216 -12.79 -5.71 2.93
C PHE A 216 -12.36 -5.28 4.34
N GLN A 217 -12.84 -6.00 5.34
CA GLN A 217 -12.35 -5.94 6.72
C GLN A 217 -11.64 -7.23 7.08
N THR A 218 -10.67 -7.13 8.00
CA THR A 218 -9.91 -8.28 8.49
C THR A 218 -9.91 -8.38 9.99
N ALA A 219 -9.70 -9.60 10.48
CA ALA A 219 -9.41 -9.87 11.87
C ALA A 219 -8.14 -10.72 11.97
N LEU A 220 -7.40 -10.59 13.08
CA LEU A 220 -6.19 -11.37 13.30
C LEU A 220 -6.56 -12.82 13.63
N LEU A 221 -5.95 -13.77 12.93
CA LEU A 221 -6.00 -15.18 13.28
C LEU A 221 -4.93 -15.46 14.33
N VAL A 222 -5.33 -15.86 15.52
CA VAL A 222 -4.44 -16.24 16.61
C VAL A 222 -4.40 -17.75 16.73
N ILE A 223 -3.20 -18.32 16.65
CA ILE A 223 -2.93 -19.76 16.70
C ILE A 223 -2.10 -20.09 17.94
N GLY A 224 -2.72 -20.77 18.87
CA GLY A 224 -2.10 -21.33 20.07
C GLY A 224 -2.34 -22.84 20.15
N PRO A 225 -2.77 -23.37 21.32
CA PRO A 225 -3.32 -24.72 21.41
C PRO A 225 -4.60 -24.92 20.61
N ASP A 226 -5.40 -23.86 20.52
CA ASP A 226 -6.57 -23.69 19.66
C ASP A 226 -6.38 -22.44 18.80
N TRP A 227 -7.34 -22.19 17.89
CA TRP A 227 -7.35 -20.99 17.05
C TRP A 227 -8.46 -20.03 17.47
N GLU A 228 -8.24 -18.74 17.33
CA GLU A 228 -9.20 -17.69 17.66
C GLU A 228 -9.13 -16.55 16.64
N ILE A 229 -10.23 -15.81 16.47
CA ILE A 229 -10.30 -14.61 15.64
C ILE A 229 -10.44 -13.39 16.53
N HIS A 230 -9.46 -12.49 16.44
CA HIS A 230 -9.43 -11.26 17.21
C HIS A 230 -9.78 -10.07 16.32
N HIS A 231 -10.98 -9.51 16.52
CA HIS A 231 -11.48 -8.34 15.78
C HIS A 231 -10.86 -7.03 16.26
N LEU A 232 -10.51 -6.96 17.55
CA LEU A 232 -9.79 -5.82 18.13
C LEU A 232 -8.34 -6.23 18.31
N GLN A 233 -7.46 -5.63 17.51
CA GLN A 233 -6.02 -5.90 17.63
C GLN A 233 -5.42 -5.11 18.79
N HIS A 234 -4.81 -5.80 19.75
CA HIS A 234 -3.82 -5.21 20.62
C HIS A 234 -2.46 -5.18 19.91
N LYS A 235 -1.68 -4.11 20.14
CA LYS A 235 -0.38 -3.89 19.46
C LYS A 235 0.61 -5.05 19.59
N ASP A 236 0.49 -5.84 20.66
CA ASP A 236 1.40 -6.95 20.99
C ASP A 236 0.86 -8.32 20.57
N GLU A 237 -0.34 -8.39 19.98
CA GLU A 237 -0.92 -9.66 19.54
C GLU A 237 -0.34 -10.12 18.22
N ARG A 238 0.00 -11.40 18.18
CA ARG A 238 0.57 -12.10 17.04
C ARG A 238 -0.23 -13.33 16.69
N THR A 239 -0.20 -13.72 15.44
CA THR A 239 -0.84 -14.96 14.98
C THR A 239 -0.30 -16.18 15.75
N PHE A 240 1.01 -16.31 15.84
CA PHE A 240 1.63 -17.47 16.49
C PHE A 240 2.05 -17.15 17.92
N ARG A 241 1.27 -17.62 18.89
CA ARG A 241 1.63 -17.46 20.30
C ARG A 241 2.81 -18.35 20.66
N LEU A 242 3.87 -17.75 21.17
CA LEU A 242 4.97 -18.50 21.78
C LEU A 242 4.46 -19.19 23.06
N PRO A 243 4.79 -20.48 23.29
CA PRO A 243 4.48 -21.11 24.56
C PRO A 243 5.12 -20.30 25.70
N LYS A 244 4.33 -19.94 26.72
CA LYS A 244 4.85 -19.30 27.93
C LYS A 244 5.72 -20.33 28.66
N THR A 245 6.99 -20.42 28.29
CA THR A 245 7.97 -21.19 29.04
C THR A 245 8.29 -20.48 30.36
N GLY A 246 7.61 -20.92 31.40
CA GLY A 246 7.98 -20.56 32.77
C GLY A 246 9.26 -21.29 33.22
N HIS A 247 10.41 -20.99 32.60
CA HIS A 247 11.72 -21.38 33.15
C HIS A 247 12.75 -20.31 32.80
N LYS A 248 13.47 -19.85 33.78
CA LYS A 248 14.69 -19.05 33.65
C LYS A 248 15.66 -19.78 32.70
N PRO A 249 16.33 -19.11 31.77
CA PRO A 249 17.32 -19.75 30.93
C PRO A 249 18.56 -20.10 31.77
N THR A 250 18.75 -21.37 32.03
CA THR A 250 20.07 -21.93 32.30
C THR A 250 20.79 -22.10 30.98
N SER A 251 21.97 -21.54 30.89
CA SER A 251 22.88 -21.58 29.77
C SER A 251 23.09 -23.00 29.23
N SER A 252 22.73 -23.25 27.98
CA SER A 252 23.33 -24.27 27.13
C SER A 252 23.32 -23.82 25.68
N THR A 253 24.52 -23.68 25.18
CA THR A 253 24.92 -23.43 23.77
C THR A 253 24.19 -24.36 22.80
N GLY A 254 23.36 -23.79 21.94
CA GLY A 254 22.78 -24.45 20.80
C GLY A 254 22.51 -23.41 19.72
N LEU A 255 23.27 -23.47 18.63
CA LEU A 255 23.17 -22.67 17.44
C LEU A 255 21.75 -22.67 16.86
N LEU A 256 20.97 -21.60 17.09
CA LEU A 256 19.85 -21.21 16.28
C LEU A 256 19.91 -19.68 16.16
N SER A 257 20.12 -19.25 14.95
CA SER A 257 20.31 -17.90 14.47
C SER A 257 19.50 -16.86 15.23
N GLN A 258 20.23 -15.94 15.84
CA GLN A 258 19.73 -14.70 16.37
C GLN A 258 19.25 -13.83 15.21
N ILE A 259 17.93 -13.82 14.98
CA ILE A 259 17.30 -12.68 14.30
C ILE A 259 17.47 -11.52 15.30
N PRO A 260 18.15 -10.42 14.94
CA PRO A 260 18.37 -9.34 15.88
C PRO A 260 17.03 -8.81 16.40
N LEU A 261 16.83 -8.80 17.70
CA LEU A 261 15.66 -8.20 18.36
C LEU A 261 15.44 -6.74 17.98
N SER A 262 16.44 -6.07 17.40
CA SER A 262 16.34 -4.71 16.87
C SER A 262 15.29 -4.56 15.78
N TYR A 263 15.07 -5.58 14.96
CA TYR A 263 14.02 -5.54 13.91
C TYR A 263 12.61 -5.55 14.49
N PHE A 264 12.41 -6.21 15.62
CA PHE A 264 11.14 -6.24 16.33
C PHE A 264 10.95 -5.01 17.23
N LYS A 265 12.03 -4.40 17.76
CA LYS A 265 11.94 -3.19 18.60
C LYS A 265 11.58 -1.92 17.82
N MET A 266 11.91 -1.83 16.53
CA MET A 266 11.46 -0.71 15.69
C MET A 266 9.96 -0.76 15.36
N ARG A 267 9.27 -1.86 15.64
CA ARG A 267 7.88 -2.05 15.21
C ARG A 267 6.80 -1.62 16.20
N PHE A 268 7.17 -1.38 17.49
CA PHE A 268 6.16 -0.97 18.50
C PHE A 268 6.80 -0.08 19.57
N PRO A 269 6.32 1.18 19.78
CA PRO A 269 6.63 1.92 20.97
C PRO A 269 5.89 1.29 22.14
N SER A 270 6.63 0.74 23.11
CA SER A 270 6.09 0.40 24.42
C SER A 270 5.68 1.67 25.12
N THR A 271 4.47 1.69 25.68
CA THR A 271 4.02 2.74 26.59
C THR A 271 4.92 2.85 27.81
N PRO A 272 5.06 4.03 28.39
CA PRO A 272 5.88 4.24 29.56
C PRO A 272 5.17 3.70 30.80
N VAL A 273 5.86 3.02 31.68
CA VAL A 273 5.83 3.23 33.12
C VAL A 273 6.74 2.20 33.84
N ASP A 274 7.65 2.79 34.58
CA ASP A 274 8.30 2.42 35.83
C ASP A 274 9.48 1.49 35.84
N MET A 275 10.52 2.17 36.25
CA MET A 275 11.53 1.91 37.27
C MET A 275 12.84 1.24 36.82
N VAL A 276 13.81 2.16 36.64
CA VAL A 276 15.19 2.13 37.11
C VAL A 276 15.95 0.79 37.09
N SER A 277 16.87 0.72 36.13
CA SER A 277 18.19 0.15 36.38
C SER A 277 19.20 0.75 35.38
N ASP A 278 20.28 1.24 35.96
CA ASP A 278 21.46 1.86 35.39
C ASP A 278 22.10 1.01 34.28
N GLY A 279 22.49 1.63 33.15
CA GLY A 279 23.37 1.05 32.17
C GLY A 279 22.98 1.36 30.73
N ASP A 280 23.64 2.34 30.12
CA ASP A 280 23.79 2.66 28.68
C ASP A 280 22.60 2.36 27.78
N ILE A 281 21.60 3.25 27.81
CA ILE A 281 20.53 3.32 26.83
C ILE A 281 20.98 4.35 25.77
N GLU A 282 21.41 3.86 24.61
CA GLU A 282 21.35 4.68 23.40
C GLU A 282 19.91 5.16 23.25
N ASP A 283 19.70 6.48 23.35
CA ASP A 283 18.43 7.20 23.20
C ASP A 283 17.85 6.93 21.80
N GLN A 284 17.08 5.86 21.66
CA GLN A 284 16.21 5.70 20.50
C GLN A 284 14.99 6.60 20.70
N MET A 285 15.02 7.77 20.07
CA MET A 285 13.87 8.67 20.02
C MET A 285 12.64 7.92 19.53
N PRO A 286 11.49 8.07 20.20
CA PRO A 286 10.23 7.47 19.72
C PRO A 286 9.90 8.06 18.35
N VAL A 287 9.62 7.20 17.37
CA VAL A 287 9.16 7.65 16.04
C VAL A 287 7.82 8.34 16.24
N THR A 288 7.79 9.64 15.99
CA THR A 288 6.55 10.44 16.05
C THR A 288 5.79 10.28 14.72
N GLU A 289 4.43 10.23 14.78
CA GLU A 289 3.56 10.16 13.60
C GLU A 289 3.43 11.55 12.95
N ASP A 290 4.56 12.17 12.64
CA ASP A 290 4.66 13.48 12.01
C ASP A 290 5.83 13.52 10.99
N PHE A 291 6.05 14.68 10.40
CA PHE A 291 7.13 14.83 9.42
C PHE A 291 8.52 14.57 10.02
N GLN A 292 8.75 14.86 11.30
CA GLN A 292 10.05 14.61 11.92
C GLN A 292 10.33 13.11 12.03
N GLY A 293 9.32 12.32 12.41
CA GLY A 293 9.42 10.86 12.40
C GLY A 293 9.71 10.30 11.01
N LEU A 294 9.02 10.78 9.98
CA LEU A 294 9.27 10.38 8.60
C LEU A 294 10.69 10.74 8.15
N LYS A 295 11.15 11.94 8.48
CA LYS A 295 12.49 12.41 8.14
C LYS A 295 13.57 11.54 8.77
N VAL A 296 13.41 11.18 10.04
CA VAL A 296 14.33 10.28 10.74
C VAL A 296 14.33 8.90 10.08
N GLU A 297 13.17 8.32 9.80
CA GLU A 297 13.04 7.03 9.14
C GLU A 297 13.73 7.01 7.77
N VAL A 298 13.46 8.01 6.92
CA VAL A 298 14.08 8.12 5.58
C VAL A 298 15.59 8.34 5.69
N SER A 299 16.07 9.12 6.67
CA SER A 299 17.50 9.37 6.87
C SER A 299 18.28 8.10 7.22
N VAL A 300 17.71 7.22 8.04
CA VAL A 300 18.34 5.93 8.36
C VAL A 300 18.59 5.10 7.10
N HIS A 301 17.61 5.04 6.20
CA HIS A 301 17.76 4.32 4.93
C HIS A 301 18.71 5.05 3.95
N ALA A 302 18.70 6.37 3.94
CA ALA A 302 19.64 7.17 3.15
C ALA A 302 21.09 6.93 3.59
N ASP A 303 21.34 6.86 4.89
CA ASP A 303 22.68 6.56 5.42
C ASP A 303 23.13 5.14 5.05
N GLY A 304 22.20 4.17 5.03
CA GLY A 304 22.47 2.81 4.52
C GLY A 304 22.90 2.81 3.05
N LEU A 305 22.32 3.67 2.20
CA LEU A 305 22.71 3.81 0.80
C LEU A 305 24.06 4.50 0.60
N LYS A 306 24.43 5.45 1.44
CA LYS A 306 25.75 6.15 1.35
C LYS A 306 26.95 5.22 1.52
N GLY A 307 26.76 4.07 2.16
CA GLY A 307 27.81 3.06 2.35
C GLY A 307 28.09 2.21 1.10
N LEU A 308 27.24 2.33 0.05
CA LEU A 308 27.40 1.56 -1.19
C LEU A 308 28.53 2.12 -2.06
N SER A 309 29.25 1.22 -2.76
CA SER A 309 30.20 1.66 -3.79
C SER A 309 29.45 2.28 -4.99
N GLY A 310 30.06 3.23 -5.67
CA GLY A 310 29.47 3.87 -6.85
C GLY A 310 29.10 2.88 -7.95
N GLU A 311 29.90 1.83 -8.15
CA GLU A 311 29.59 0.76 -9.09
C GLU A 311 28.29 0.04 -8.72
N LEU A 312 28.13 -0.31 -7.45
CA LEU A 312 26.94 -0.98 -6.94
C LEU A 312 25.70 -0.08 -7.03
N CYS A 313 25.83 1.21 -6.68
CA CYS A 313 24.79 2.20 -6.87
C CYS A 313 24.33 2.28 -8.32
N GLY A 314 25.27 2.36 -9.27
CA GLY A 314 24.98 2.39 -10.70
C GLY A 314 24.26 1.13 -11.20
N GLN A 315 24.66 -0.05 -10.74
CA GLN A 315 24.01 -1.32 -11.10
C GLN A 315 22.57 -1.39 -10.55
N ILE A 316 22.38 -1.02 -9.28
CA ILE A 316 21.05 -0.97 -8.65
C ILE A 316 20.15 0.05 -9.36
N LEU A 317 20.65 1.25 -9.64
CA LEU A 317 19.90 2.29 -10.35
C LEU A 317 19.50 1.82 -11.74
N ALA A 318 20.42 1.23 -12.51
CA ALA A 318 20.14 0.69 -13.84
C ALA A 318 19.08 -0.43 -13.78
N GLY A 319 19.12 -1.27 -12.77
CA GLY A 319 18.09 -2.29 -12.51
C GLY A 319 16.74 -1.66 -12.17
N LEU A 320 16.71 -0.67 -11.27
CA LEU A 320 15.49 0.05 -10.89
C LEU A 320 14.86 0.75 -12.09
N MET A 321 15.62 1.42 -12.93
CA MET A 321 15.11 2.10 -14.13
C MET A 321 14.40 1.15 -15.11
N LYS A 322 14.78 -0.13 -15.15
CA LYS A 322 14.11 -1.14 -15.98
C LYS A 322 12.75 -1.53 -15.40
N VAL A 323 12.63 -1.68 -14.06
CA VAL A 323 11.42 -2.15 -13.40
C VAL A 323 10.46 -1.01 -13.00
N LEU A 324 10.92 0.24 -12.97
CA LEU A 324 10.16 1.39 -12.48
C LEU A 324 8.88 1.65 -13.28
N ARG A 325 8.90 1.33 -14.57
CA ARG A 325 7.74 1.50 -15.48
C ARG A 325 6.83 0.28 -15.54
N GLU A 326 7.25 -0.84 -14.95
CA GLU A 326 6.53 -2.12 -15.01
C GLU A 326 6.08 -2.52 -13.60
N GLU A 327 4.84 -2.22 -13.25
CA GLU A 327 4.26 -2.52 -11.92
C GLU A 327 4.42 -4.00 -11.50
N PRO A 328 4.16 -5.00 -12.38
CA PRO A 328 4.34 -6.40 -12.01
C PRO A 328 5.80 -6.77 -11.70
N ALA A 329 6.75 -6.13 -12.39
CA ALA A 329 8.17 -6.37 -12.18
C ALA A 329 8.64 -5.78 -10.84
N LEU A 330 8.13 -4.58 -10.50
CA LEU A 330 8.41 -3.92 -9.23
C LEU A 330 7.81 -4.70 -8.04
N GLU A 331 6.58 -5.21 -8.19
CA GLU A 331 5.95 -6.07 -7.18
C GLU A 331 6.70 -7.39 -6.99
N SER A 332 7.16 -8.02 -8.08
CA SER A 332 7.96 -9.23 -8.02
C SER A 332 9.28 -9.00 -7.29
N LEU A 333 9.98 -7.90 -7.60
CA LEU A 333 11.21 -7.52 -6.91
C LEU A 333 10.98 -7.30 -5.41
N GLN A 334 9.90 -6.62 -5.04
CA GLN A 334 9.52 -6.44 -3.63
C GLN A 334 9.33 -7.79 -2.93
N GLU A 335 8.56 -8.69 -3.52
CA GLU A 335 8.27 -10.02 -2.93
C GLU A 335 9.54 -10.85 -2.77
N GLU A 336 10.45 -10.81 -3.72
CA GLU A 336 11.71 -11.54 -3.67
C GLU A 336 12.67 -10.98 -2.60
N LEU A 337 12.74 -9.64 -2.46
CA LEU A 337 13.49 -9.00 -1.38
C LEU A 337 12.90 -9.32 0.00
N GLU A 338 11.57 -9.25 0.16
CA GLU A 338 10.89 -9.64 1.40
C GLU A 338 11.17 -11.10 1.74
N GLN A 339 11.09 -12.01 0.77
CA GLN A 339 11.41 -13.41 0.95
C GLN A 339 12.88 -13.61 1.30
N GLY A 340 13.79 -12.95 0.59
CA GLY A 340 15.22 -13.03 0.85
C GLY A 340 15.59 -12.59 2.27
N LEU A 341 15.01 -11.51 2.76
CA LEU A 341 15.19 -11.04 4.13
C LEU A 341 14.57 -11.96 5.19
N CYS A 342 13.45 -12.65 4.86
CA CYS A 342 12.82 -13.61 5.78
C CYS A 342 13.56 -14.96 5.83
N CYS A 343 13.94 -15.49 4.66
CA CYS A 343 14.48 -16.85 4.52
C CYS A 343 16.00 -16.87 4.45
N GLY A 344 16.61 -15.72 4.27
CA GLY A 344 18.06 -15.57 4.16
C GLY A 344 18.65 -15.85 2.76
N TRP A 345 17.81 -16.19 1.76
CA TRP A 345 18.26 -16.46 0.39
C TRP A 345 17.15 -16.21 -0.64
N VAL A 346 17.55 -15.89 -1.87
CA VAL A 346 16.65 -15.53 -2.98
C VAL A 346 16.52 -16.72 -3.95
N ALA A 347 15.30 -16.94 -4.42
CA ALA A 347 14.99 -18.16 -5.17
C ALA A 347 15.31 -18.12 -6.67
N SER A 348 15.41 -16.95 -7.32
CA SER A 348 15.60 -16.88 -8.77
C SER A 348 16.25 -15.60 -9.28
N PRO A 349 17.41 -15.69 -9.97
CA PRO A 349 18.03 -14.55 -10.65
C PRO A 349 17.35 -14.19 -12.00
N ASP A 350 16.44 -15.02 -12.51
CA ASP A 350 15.85 -14.83 -13.85
C ASP A 350 14.64 -13.86 -13.87
N ALA A 351 14.26 -13.29 -12.73
CA ALA A 351 13.19 -12.32 -12.63
C ALA A 351 13.60 -10.93 -13.16
N PRO A 352 12.65 -10.07 -13.53
CA PRO A 352 12.95 -8.71 -14.03
C PRO A 352 13.84 -7.86 -13.11
N GLY A 353 13.77 -8.12 -11.78
CA GLY A 353 14.65 -7.51 -10.76
C GLY A 353 15.94 -8.27 -10.47
N GLY A 354 16.23 -9.36 -11.19
CA GLY A 354 17.35 -10.27 -10.90
C GLY A 354 18.69 -9.60 -10.79
N ALA A 355 18.99 -8.63 -11.64
CA ALA A 355 20.22 -7.86 -11.58
C ALA A 355 20.40 -7.08 -10.25
N ILE A 356 19.32 -6.61 -9.65
CA ILE A 356 19.36 -5.95 -8.33
C ILE A 356 19.61 -6.99 -7.25
N LEU A 357 18.90 -8.14 -7.33
CA LEU A 357 19.05 -9.22 -6.37
C LEU A 357 20.47 -9.80 -6.36
N GLU A 358 21.09 -9.98 -7.54
CA GLU A 358 22.48 -10.42 -7.67
C GLU A 358 23.45 -9.48 -6.94
N CYS A 359 23.20 -8.16 -6.98
CA CYS A 359 23.99 -7.17 -6.25
C CYS A 359 23.85 -7.28 -4.72
N LEU A 360 22.76 -7.86 -4.22
CA LEU A 360 22.43 -7.95 -2.81
C LEU A 360 22.71 -9.31 -2.18
N VAL A 361 23.22 -10.27 -2.99
CA VAL A 361 23.50 -11.63 -2.55
C VAL A 361 25.00 -11.86 -2.45
N GLN A 362 25.45 -12.34 -1.31
CA GLN A 362 26.83 -12.74 -1.09
C GLN A 362 27.17 -13.99 -1.93
N SER A 363 28.47 -14.25 -2.13
CA SER A 363 28.96 -15.47 -2.79
C SER A 363 28.46 -16.78 -2.15
N SER A 364 28.00 -16.72 -0.92
CA SER A 364 27.37 -17.83 -0.18
C SER A 364 25.89 -18.09 -0.58
N GLY A 365 25.29 -17.23 -1.43
CA GLY A 365 23.87 -17.23 -1.73
C GLY A 365 22.99 -16.57 -0.69
N LYS A 366 23.56 -16.02 0.38
CA LYS A 366 22.82 -15.34 1.45
C LYS A 366 22.63 -13.86 1.12
N VAL A 367 21.42 -13.34 1.41
CA VAL A 367 21.12 -11.92 1.26
C VAL A 367 21.88 -11.10 2.30
N GLU A 368 22.52 -10.03 1.84
CA GLU A 368 23.19 -9.07 2.70
C GLU A 368 22.17 -8.07 3.25
N GLU A 369 21.78 -8.31 4.50
CA GLU A 369 20.62 -7.67 5.12
C GLU A 369 20.77 -6.14 5.21
N GLU A 370 21.97 -5.65 5.53
CA GLU A 370 22.23 -4.21 5.67
C GLU A 370 22.06 -3.46 4.34
N LEU A 371 22.38 -4.10 3.21
CA LEU A 371 22.19 -3.54 1.87
C LEU A 371 20.77 -3.72 1.37
N ALA A 372 20.16 -4.86 1.65
CA ALA A 372 18.84 -5.18 1.14
C ALA A 372 17.72 -4.35 1.80
N ARG A 373 17.87 -3.97 3.07
CA ARG A 373 16.87 -3.19 3.81
C ARG A 373 16.57 -1.82 3.21
N PRO A 374 17.55 -0.93 2.95
CA PRO A 374 17.27 0.36 2.33
C PRO A 374 16.74 0.22 0.90
N ILE A 375 17.16 -0.81 0.17
CA ILE A 375 16.64 -1.09 -1.18
C ILE A 375 15.19 -1.57 -1.11
N LEU A 376 14.84 -2.48 -0.18
CA LEU A 376 13.45 -2.88 0.04
C LEU A 376 12.57 -1.68 0.43
N TYR A 377 13.06 -0.81 1.32
CA TYR A 377 12.33 0.41 1.69
C TYR A 377 12.04 1.29 0.48
N LEU A 378 13.05 1.52 -0.38
CA LEU A 378 12.88 2.30 -1.61
C LEU A 378 11.90 1.61 -2.58
N VAL A 379 12.02 0.30 -2.79
CA VAL A 379 11.11 -0.47 -3.65
C VAL A 379 9.67 -0.40 -3.14
N GLN A 380 9.46 -0.52 -1.83
CA GLN A 380 8.14 -0.35 -1.21
C GLN A 380 7.59 1.07 -1.39
N ALA A 381 8.42 2.09 -1.24
CA ALA A 381 8.01 3.47 -1.51
C ALA A 381 7.59 3.65 -2.98
N LEU A 382 8.34 3.07 -3.92
CA LEU A 382 8.02 3.11 -5.36
C LEU A 382 6.73 2.36 -5.69
N THR A 383 6.41 1.27 -4.99
CA THR A 383 5.13 0.55 -5.17
C THR A 383 3.92 1.30 -4.62
N GLU A 384 4.09 2.21 -3.66
CA GLU A 384 3.02 3.12 -3.22
C GLU A 384 2.66 4.17 -4.29
N LEU A 385 3.59 4.50 -5.18
CA LEU A 385 3.39 5.46 -6.26
C LEU A 385 2.67 4.82 -7.44
N ASN A 386 1.90 5.61 -8.17
CA ASN A 386 1.28 5.16 -9.39
C ASN A 386 2.23 5.26 -10.61
N GLU A 387 1.79 4.70 -11.74
CA GLU A 387 2.56 4.67 -12.99
C GLU A 387 3.04 6.07 -13.43
N THR A 388 2.17 7.09 -13.32
CA THR A 388 2.50 8.47 -13.72
C THR A 388 3.62 9.05 -12.86
N GLN A 389 3.53 8.86 -11.54
CA GLN A 389 4.55 9.34 -10.60
C GLN A 389 5.87 8.63 -10.84
N ARG A 390 5.86 7.30 -11.03
CA ARG A 390 7.07 6.53 -11.35
C ARG A 390 7.71 6.96 -12.67
N ALA A 391 6.91 7.25 -13.70
CA ALA A 391 7.41 7.76 -14.97
C ALA A 391 8.06 9.13 -14.84
N LEU A 392 7.45 10.05 -14.08
CA LEU A 392 8.01 11.38 -13.81
C LEU A 392 9.29 11.31 -12.96
N LEU A 393 9.36 10.40 -12.00
CA LEU A 393 10.60 10.17 -11.23
C LEU A 393 11.72 9.62 -12.12
N ALA A 394 11.41 8.70 -13.04
CA ALA A 394 12.39 8.19 -13.99
C ALA A 394 12.94 9.32 -14.90
N GLU A 395 12.07 10.20 -15.40
CA GLU A 395 12.47 11.35 -16.19
C GLU A 395 13.31 12.36 -15.37
N ALA A 396 12.90 12.63 -14.13
CA ALA A 396 13.63 13.51 -13.23
C ALA A 396 15.01 12.96 -12.84
N LEU A 397 15.17 11.63 -12.76
CA LEU A 397 16.47 10.97 -12.58
C LEU A 397 17.40 11.16 -13.79
N GLU A 398 16.84 11.05 -15.00
CA GLU A 398 17.61 11.27 -16.25
C GLU A 398 18.04 12.73 -16.40
N THR A 399 17.26 13.68 -15.93
CA THR A 399 17.53 15.14 -16.04
C THR A 399 18.27 15.73 -14.84
N GLY A 400 18.34 15.01 -13.72
CA GLY A 400 18.99 15.47 -12.48
C GLY A 400 18.16 16.49 -11.65
N ASP A 401 16.87 16.67 -11.94
CA ASP A 401 16.00 17.68 -11.31
C ASP A 401 15.13 17.15 -10.16
N LEU A 402 15.70 16.34 -9.27
CA LEU A 402 14.98 15.81 -8.11
C LEU A 402 14.99 16.76 -6.90
N SER A 403 15.99 17.62 -6.79
CA SER A 403 16.22 18.44 -5.57
C SER A 403 15.12 19.50 -5.33
N GLY A 404 14.61 20.12 -6.38
CA GLY A 404 13.50 21.07 -6.31
C GLY A 404 12.21 20.40 -5.86
N GLN A 405 11.89 19.25 -6.45
CA GLN A 405 10.71 18.46 -6.12
C GLN A 405 10.76 17.95 -4.68
N SER A 406 11.93 17.49 -4.21
CA SER A 406 12.11 17.03 -2.82
C SER A 406 11.78 18.13 -1.80
N ARG A 407 12.30 19.34 -1.99
CA ARG A 407 12.01 20.48 -1.11
C ARG A 407 10.54 20.89 -1.13
N LEU A 408 9.88 20.81 -2.27
CA LEU A 408 8.46 21.12 -2.40
C LEU A 408 7.61 20.13 -1.60
N VAL A 409 7.82 18.81 -1.80
CA VAL A 409 7.10 17.75 -1.09
C VAL A 409 7.38 17.83 0.42
N GLN A 410 8.61 18.10 0.81
CA GLN A 410 8.98 18.36 2.20
C GLN A 410 8.16 19.50 2.80
N SER A 411 8.09 20.65 2.12
CA SER A 411 7.32 21.81 2.57
C SER A 411 5.83 21.50 2.76
N VAL A 412 5.24 20.69 1.85
CA VAL A 412 3.85 20.26 1.98
C VAL A 412 3.66 19.39 3.22
N LEU A 413 4.51 18.37 3.44
CA LEU A 413 4.42 17.46 4.58
C LEU A 413 4.61 18.17 5.92
N GLU A 414 5.58 19.09 6.02
CA GLU A 414 5.84 19.87 7.23
C GLU A 414 4.64 20.75 7.62
N GLN A 415 4.09 21.48 6.66
CA GLN A 415 2.98 22.40 6.92
C GLN A 415 1.63 21.70 7.11
N SER A 416 1.50 20.47 6.61
CA SER A 416 0.25 19.68 6.74
C SER A 416 0.10 19.02 8.11
N SER A 417 1.12 19.03 8.96
CA SER A 417 1.06 18.44 10.29
C SER A 417 0.04 19.17 11.20
N PRO A 418 -0.84 18.46 11.94
CA PRO A 418 -1.02 17.00 12.01
C PRO A 418 -1.78 16.45 10.80
N TRP A 419 -1.29 15.37 10.23
CA TRP A 419 -1.78 14.84 8.93
C TRP A 419 -3.19 14.25 8.93
N LYS A 420 -3.77 14.07 10.10
CA LYS A 420 -5.14 13.55 10.29
C LYS A 420 -6.24 14.58 9.99
N GLU A 421 -5.87 15.83 9.76
CA GLU A 421 -6.80 16.94 9.55
C GLU A 421 -6.70 17.50 8.13
N HIS A 422 -7.84 17.92 7.57
CA HIS A 422 -7.85 18.69 6.32
C HIS A 422 -7.25 20.07 6.55
N ARG A 423 -6.32 20.47 5.71
CA ARG A 423 -5.63 21.75 5.87
C ARG A 423 -5.25 22.35 4.51
N ALA A 424 -5.38 23.67 4.42
CA ALA A 424 -4.83 24.42 3.30
C ALA A 424 -3.37 24.81 3.60
N VAL A 425 -2.46 24.45 2.72
CA VAL A 425 -1.02 24.68 2.81
C VAL A 425 -0.61 25.64 1.71
N SER A 426 0.04 26.75 2.07
CA SER A 426 0.58 27.71 1.09
C SER A 426 1.97 27.27 0.65
N LEU A 427 2.19 27.24 -0.65
CA LEU A 427 3.48 26.86 -1.21
C LEU A 427 4.39 28.07 -1.37
N PRO A 428 5.66 28.00 -0.94
CA PRO A 428 6.64 29.04 -1.18
C PRO A 428 6.88 29.22 -2.68
N GLN A 429 6.80 30.47 -3.19
CA GLN A 429 6.99 30.74 -4.61
C GLN A 429 8.35 30.28 -5.14
N GLU A 430 9.36 30.29 -4.30
CA GLU A 430 10.74 29.88 -4.60
C GLU A 430 10.83 28.37 -4.97
N LEU A 431 9.86 27.57 -4.54
CA LEU A 431 9.81 26.12 -4.79
C LEU A 431 8.95 25.74 -6.00
N LEU A 432 8.23 26.70 -6.59
CA LEU A 432 7.28 26.44 -7.68
C LEU A 432 7.94 26.46 -9.06
N GLY A 433 9.19 26.88 -9.15
CA GLY A 433 9.89 27.01 -10.42
C GLY A 433 9.32 28.12 -11.31
N SER A 434 9.52 27.99 -12.62
CA SER A 434 9.12 29.02 -13.61
C SER A 434 7.62 28.98 -13.94
N SER A 435 6.90 27.92 -13.62
CA SER A 435 5.47 27.79 -13.90
C SER A 435 4.78 26.91 -12.86
N TRP A 436 3.74 27.45 -12.23
CA TRP A 436 2.79 26.71 -11.42
C TRP A 436 1.52 26.52 -12.23
N ASP A 437 1.45 25.43 -12.97
CA ASP A 437 0.30 25.04 -13.77
C ASP A 437 0.06 23.52 -13.73
N SER A 438 -1.10 23.09 -14.18
CA SER A 438 -1.52 21.68 -14.16
C SER A 438 -0.65 20.73 -15.03
N LYS A 439 0.32 21.26 -15.78
CA LYS A 439 1.23 20.48 -16.62
C LYS A 439 2.63 20.38 -16.02
N ALA A 440 2.92 21.18 -14.98
CA ALA A 440 4.21 21.14 -14.31
C ALA A 440 4.41 19.74 -13.65
N PRO A 441 5.59 19.10 -13.80
CA PRO A 441 5.86 17.79 -13.18
C PRO A 441 5.57 17.79 -11.67
N ALA A 442 5.96 18.85 -10.96
CA ALA A 442 5.69 18.99 -9.53
C ALA A 442 4.19 19.04 -9.20
N TRP A 443 3.38 19.70 -10.04
CA TRP A 443 1.93 19.71 -9.90
C TRP A 443 1.37 18.30 -10.01
N VAL A 444 1.70 17.60 -11.11
CA VAL A 444 1.20 16.25 -11.38
C VAL A 444 1.62 15.28 -10.27
N LEU A 445 2.85 15.37 -9.77
CA LEU A 445 3.31 14.52 -8.66
C LEU A 445 2.46 14.70 -7.40
N LEU A 446 2.10 15.92 -7.05
CA LEU A 446 1.28 16.22 -5.87
C LEU A 446 -0.20 15.86 -6.09
N GLU A 447 -0.76 16.18 -7.26
CA GLU A 447 -2.13 15.82 -7.62
C GLU A 447 -2.35 14.30 -7.59
N GLU A 448 -1.39 13.55 -8.09
CA GLU A 448 -1.43 12.09 -8.09
C GLU A 448 -1.23 11.48 -6.69
N CYS A 449 -0.78 12.24 -5.70
CA CYS A 449 -0.85 11.85 -4.29
C CYS A 449 -2.28 11.89 -3.74
N GLY A 450 -3.21 12.57 -4.42
CA GLY A 450 -4.57 12.81 -3.95
C GLY A 450 -4.75 14.17 -3.29
N LEU A 451 -3.81 15.09 -3.49
CA LEU A 451 -3.90 16.46 -3.02
C LEU A 451 -4.71 17.32 -3.99
N GLU A 452 -5.49 18.26 -3.47
CA GLU A 452 -6.22 19.22 -4.27
C GLU A 452 -5.39 20.50 -4.43
N LEU A 453 -5.09 20.87 -5.68
CA LEU A 453 -4.25 22.02 -5.99
C LEU A 453 -5.07 23.13 -6.64
N ARG A 454 -4.70 24.39 -6.40
CA ARG A 454 -5.32 25.56 -7.00
C ARG A 454 -4.36 26.28 -7.93
N VAL A 455 -4.85 26.61 -9.12
CA VAL A 455 -4.06 27.34 -10.14
C VAL A 455 -3.93 28.81 -9.77
N ASP A 456 -5.02 29.40 -9.24
CA ASP A 456 -5.11 30.84 -8.96
C ASP A 456 -4.22 31.28 -7.80
N VAL A 457 -3.96 30.38 -6.87
CA VAL A 457 -3.15 30.62 -5.69
C VAL A 457 -2.25 29.41 -5.48
N PRO A 458 -0.95 29.58 -5.23
CA PRO A 458 -0.03 28.49 -4.95
C PRO A 458 -0.36 27.84 -3.60
N GLN A 459 -1.45 27.09 -3.58
CA GLN A 459 -2.01 26.45 -2.39
C GLN A 459 -2.38 25.02 -2.68
N VAL A 460 -2.10 24.15 -1.72
CA VAL A 460 -2.45 22.74 -1.69
C VAL A 460 -3.43 22.50 -0.55
N HIS A 461 -4.53 21.80 -0.83
CA HIS A 461 -5.42 21.30 0.20
C HIS A 461 -5.00 19.89 0.58
N TRP A 462 -4.50 19.74 1.79
CA TRP A 462 -4.11 18.46 2.36
C TRP A 462 -5.33 17.60 2.65
N GLN A 463 -5.25 16.34 2.20
CA GLN A 463 -6.22 15.30 2.46
C GLN A 463 -5.55 14.21 3.30
N PRO A 464 -6.13 13.77 4.43
CA PRO A 464 -5.52 12.71 5.26
C PRO A 464 -5.18 11.43 4.50
N ASP A 465 -5.99 11.08 3.50
CA ASP A 465 -5.77 9.90 2.64
C ASP A 465 -4.53 10.01 1.73
N ALA A 466 -4.04 11.23 1.51
CA ALA A 466 -2.83 11.50 0.73
C ALA A 466 -1.54 11.19 1.50
N GLN A 467 -1.60 11.04 2.83
CA GLN A 467 -0.42 10.87 3.70
C GLN A 467 0.53 9.78 3.19
N GLY A 468 0.01 8.56 2.99
CA GLY A 468 0.85 7.41 2.63
C GLY A 468 1.61 7.64 1.33
N ARG A 469 0.92 8.08 0.28
CA ARG A 469 1.52 8.30 -1.03
C ARG A 469 2.46 9.51 -1.06
N THR A 470 2.12 10.58 -0.34
CA THR A 470 3.00 11.77 -0.23
C THR A 470 4.27 11.44 0.56
N SER A 471 4.17 10.64 1.62
CA SER A 471 5.32 10.17 2.39
C SER A 471 6.22 9.25 1.56
N ALA A 472 5.63 8.35 0.76
CA ALA A 472 6.36 7.49 -0.15
C ALA A 472 7.07 8.28 -1.25
N LEU A 473 6.40 9.30 -1.81
CA LEU A 473 7.02 10.21 -2.79
C LEU A 473 8.22 10.95 -2.18
N TYR A 474 8.10 11.45 -0.96
CA TYR A 474 9.21 12.08 -0.24
C TYR A 474 10.38 11.12 -0.08
N ALA A 475 10.12 9.88 0.36
CA ALA A 475 11.15 8.87 0.50
C ALA A 475 11.88 8.58 -0.82
N CYS A 476 11.14 8.43 -1.93
CA CYS A 476 11.74 8.24 -3.25
C CYS A 476 12.62 9.43 -3.66
N LEU A 477 12.13 10.66 -3.48
CA LEU A 477 12.86 11.88 -3.84
C LEU A 477 14.13 12.11 -3.02
N VAL A 478 14.19 11.57 -1.80
CA VAL A 478 15.38 11.64 -0.95
C VAL A 478 16.36 10.49 -1.25
N LEU A 479 15.85 9.28 -1.47
CA LEU A 479 16.71 8.08 -1.59
C LEU A 479 17.30 7.91 -3.00
N LEU A 480 16.54 8.17 -4.06
CA LEU A 480 16.99 7.97 -5.44
C LEU A 480 18.27 8.76 -5.79
N PRO A 481 18.45 10.03 -5.35
CA PRO A 481 19.69 10.76 -5.60
C PRO A 481 20.96 10.09 -5.03
N HIS A 482 20.82 9.32 -3.94
CA HIS A 482 21.97 8.59 -3.38
C HIS A 482 22.48 7.46 -4.28
N LEU A 483 21.60 6.93 -5.15
CA LEU A 483 21.97 5.93 -6.15
C LEU A 483 22.49 6.55 -7.45
N SER A 484 22.19 7.84 -7.70
CA SER A 484 22.61 8.56 -8.91
C SER A 484 23.89 9.36 -8.75
N GLN A 485 24.49 9.42 -7.53
CA GLN A 485 25.74 10.12 -7.32
C GLN A 485 26.88 9.33 -7.95
N ASP A 486 27.38 9.82 -9.07
CA ASP A 486 28.68 9.40 -9.59
C ASP A 486 29.72 9.62 -8.48
N SER A 487 30.47 8.57 -8.19
CA SER A 487 31.56 8.61 -7.22
C SER A 487 32.55 9.69 -7.65
N ALA A 488 32.57 10.82 -6.92
CA ALA A 488 33.60 11.83 -7.06
C ALA A 488 34.93 11.33 -6.49
#